data_2521464c45bcfb533b68eed57f8c25f9
#
_entry.id   2521464c45bcfb533b68eed57f8c25f9
#
_cell.length_a   1.000
_cell.length_b   1.000
_cell.length_c   1.000
_cell.angle_alpha   90.00
_cell.angle_beta   90.00
_cell.angle_gamma   90.00
#
_symmetry.space_group_name_H-M   'P 1'
#
loop_
_entity.id
_entity.type
_entity.pdbx_description
1 polymer ?
#
loop_
_entity_poly.entity_id
_entity_poly.type
_entity_poly.pdbx_seq_one_letter_code
_entity_poly.pdbx_strand_id
1 'polypeptide(L)'
;MRKIINDFVKFQDASLARKWTGKKVPISRVYEAYMEGQIDIPAEHWEQLFNSRHETMSFGLTDSHFKWALTNFLPEVAIHSKDQDSRIVGEHYNRGNDFFQWFLGEAMVYTAAWFENPSVPLEQAQYKKIDRACQKLRLKEGETLLDIGCGWGTFVARAAREFGAKTYGVTLAQEQVNFGTDRINAYGVSDRAKVEVCDYRNVKGQFDKIVSLEMCEHVGVKNIVSYYKKVHELLKDDGLFVLQWTGIRSLYAPQNPLTAMTLRPEDLIWALFMARYIFPGADASLTLSGMIRAAEDGGFEVIDVENMSPHYVITLRAWRDNWVSNEQAIIAAYGQRWYRLWYFFLHWSALIGEQGSAFTYQLIMHKNNESFDRMGLRFDGGHMR
;
A
#
# COMPACT_ATOMS: atom_id res chain seq x y z
N MET A 1 -13.32 -34.22 12.15
CA MET A 1 -12.84 -33.77 13.50
C MET A 1 -12.69 -32.23 13.40
N ARG A 2 -13.11 -31.48 14.41
CA ARG A 2 -12.97 -30.02 14.42
C ARG A 2 -11.48 -29.66 14.55
N LYS A 3 -10.95 -28.83 13.67
CA LYS A 3 -9.56 -28.36 13.74
C LYS A 3 -9.39 -27.43 14.94
N ILE A 4 -8.26 -27.53 15.61
CA ILE A 4 -7.87 -26.67 16.75
C ILE A 4 -6.52 -26.04 16.45
N ILE A 5 -6.20 -24.93 17.13
CA ILE A 5 -4.94 -24.21 16.90
C ILE A 5 -3.71 -25.09 17.14
N ASN A 6 -3.81 -26.03 18.08
CA ASN A 6 -2.74 -26.98 18.41
C ASN A 6 -2.33 -27.89 17.23
N ASP A 7 -3.21 -28.09 16.25
CA ASP A 7 -2.89 -28.90 15.07
C ASP A 7 -1.86 -28.22 14.14
N PHE A 8 -1.67 -26.91 14.28
CA PHE A 8 -0.90 -26.09 13.36
C PHE A 8 0.32 -25.39 13.96
N VAL A 9 0.38 -25.27 15.30
CA VAL A 9 1.44 -24.54 15.97
C VAL A 9 2.26 -25.42 16.89
N LYS A 10 3.56 -25.15 16.98
CA LYS A 10 4.46 -25.73 17.99
C LYS A 10 4.58 -24.75 19.14
N PHE A 11 4.27 -25.22 20.35
CA PHE A 11 4.36 -24.40 21.55
C PHE A 11 5.74 -24.53 22.18
N GLN A 12 6.33 -23.39 22.56
CA GLN A 12 7.56 -23.33 23.36
C GLN A 12 7.25 -23.40 24.87
N ASP A 13 5.99 -23.11 25.24
CA ASP A 13 5.49 -23.16 26.61
C ASP A 13 4.28 -24.10 26.73
N ALA A 14 4.41 -25.17 27.54
CA ALA A 14 3.36 -26.14 27.79
C ALA A 14 2.13 -25.51 28.50
N SER A 15 2.30 -24.44 29.27
CA SER A 15 1.20 -23.74 29.93
C SER A 15 0.30 -23.04 28.91
N LEU A 16 0.90 -22.40 27.90
CA LEU A 16 0.21 -21.76 26.79
C LEU A 16 -0.55 -22.79 25.95
N ALA A 17 0.09 -23.93 25.67
CA ALA A 17 -0.56 -25.07 24.97
C ALA A 17 -1.84 -25.51 25.66
N ARG A 18 -1.78 -25.76 26.98
CA ARG A 18 -2.96 -26.17 27.79
C ARG A 18 -4.05 -25.07 27.78
N LYS A 19 -3.68 -23.80 27.86
CA LYS A 19 -4.62 -22.67 27.86
C LYS A 19 -5.41 -22.56 26.56
N TRP A 20 -4.80 -22.93 25.42
CA TRP A 20 -5.39 -22.78 24.08
C TRP A 20 -6.11 -24.06 23.62
N THR A 21 -5.80 -25.22 24.17
CA THR A 21 -6.41 -26.50 23.76
C THR A 21 -7.94 -26.42 23.79
N GLY A 22 -8.57 -26.80 22.68
CA GLY A 22 -10.01 -26.90 22.54
C GLY A 22 -10.76 -25.55 22.41
N LYS A 23 -10.07 -24.44 22.37
CA LYS A 23 -10.67 -23.09 22.28
C LYS A 23 -10.33 -22.44 20.96
N LYS A 24 -11.20 -21.48 20.54
CA LYS A 24 -10.82 -20.49 19.53
C LYS A 24 -9.94 -19.43 20.19
N VAL A 25 -8.77 -19.18 19.62
CA VAL A 25 -7.81 -18.22 20.17
C VAL A 25 -7.97 -16.87 19.43
N PRO A 26 -8.02 -15.72 20.13
CA PRO A 26 -7.98 -14.43 19.45
C PRO A 26 -6.74 -14.33 18.55
N ILE A 27 -6.92 -13.97 17.27
CA ILE A 27 -5.81 -13.91 16.31
C ILE A 27 -4.72 -12.92 16.78
N SER A 28 -5.10 -11.89 17.55
CA SER A 28 -4.15 -10.98 18.18
C SER A 28 -3.19 -11.69 19.16
N ARG A 29 -3.67 -12.65 19.88
CA ARG A 29 -2.82 -13.47 20.76
C ARG A 29 -1.94 -14.43 19.97
N VAL A 30 -2.43 -14.90 18.82
CA VAL A 30 -1.64 -15.80 17.94
C VAL A 30 -0.45 -15.04 17.36
N TYR A 31 -0.69 -13.85 16.75
CA TYR A 31 0.43 -13.10 16.18
C TYR A 31 1.38 -12.53 17.25
N GLU A 32 0.87 -12.08 18.40
CA GLU A 32 1.72 -11.64 19.51
C GLU A 32 2.62 -12.80 20.01
N ALA A 33 2.04 -13.98 20.28
CA ALA A 33 2.80 -15.14 20.71
C ALA A 33 3.83 -15.63 19.67
N TYR A 34 3.48 -15.54 18.37
CA TYR A 34 4.40 -15.87 17.29
C TYR A 34 5.56 -14.88 17.20
N MET A 35 5.28 -13.58 17.24
CA MET A 35 6.33 -12.54 17.22
C MET A 35 7.30 -12.68 18.40
N GLU A 36 6.78 -12.99 19.59
CA GLU A 36 7.58 -13.15 20.82
C GLU A 36 8.24 -14.54 20.94
N GLY A 37 8.08 -15.42 19.95
CA GLY A 37 8.69 -16.74 19.97
C GLY A 37 8.09 -17.74 20.96
N GLN A 38 6.91 -17.47 21.50
CA GLN A 38 6.21 -18.38 22.41
C GLN A 38 5.55 -19.56 21.69
N ILE A 39 5.26 -19.35 20.42
CA ILE A 39 4.83 -20.39 19.48
C ILE A 39 5.65 -20.29 18.20
N ASP A 40 5.67 -21.40 17.46
CA ASP A 40 6.16 -21.44 16.09
C ASP A 40 5.11 -22.04 15.17
N ILE A 41 5.08 -21.57 13.91
CA ILE A 41 4.17 -22.05 12.87
C ILE A 41 5.04 -22.66 11.77
N PRO A 42 5.06 -24.01 11.64
CA PRO A 42 5.81 -24.66 10.56
C PRO A 42 5.39 -24.13 9.18
N ALA A 43 6.34 -24.03 8.26
CA ALA A 43 6.11 -23.46 6.93
C ALA A 43 4.93 -24.15 6.21
N GLU A 44 4.82 -25.46 6.32
CA GLU A 44 3.75 -26.28 5.73
C GLU A 44 2.36 -26.06 6.34
N HIS A 45 2.29 -25.45 7.53
CA HIS A 45 1.03 -25.22 8.23
C HIS A 45 0.40 -23.86 8.01
N TRP A 46 1.14 -22.88 7.47
CA TRP A 46 0.65 -21.49 7.32
C TRP A 46 -0.66 -21.42 6.52
N GLU A 47 -0.67 -22.00 5.33
CA GLU A 47 -1.84 -21.98 4.48
C GLU A 47 -3.03 -22.72 5.12
N GLN A 48 -2.77 -23.87 5.73
CA GLN A 48 -3.80 -24.66 6.40
C GLN A 48 -4.38 -23.95 7.64
N LEU A 49 -3.53 -23.28 8.42
CA LEU A 49 -3.94 -22.49 9.58
C LEU A 49 -4.85 -21.33 9.15
N PHE A 50 -4.45 -20.56 8.14
CA PHE A 50 -5.25 -19.46 7.66
C PHE A 50 -6.55 -19.90 6.97
N ASN A 51 -6.54 -21.00 6.22
CA ASN A 51 -7.76 -21.58 5.65
C ASN A 51 -8.72 -22.09 6.72
N SER A 52 -8.20 -22.49 7.88
CA SER A 52 -8.99 -22.97 9.03
C SER A 52 -9.21 -21.91 10.12
N ARG A 53 -8.86 -20.64 9.86
CA ARG A 53 -8.84 -19.57 10.87
C ARG A 53 -10.17 -19.33 11.57
N HIS A 54 -11.28 -19.47 10.85
CA HIS A 54 -12.62 -19.31 11.43
C HIS A 54 -13.02 -20.48 12.38
N GLU A 55 -12.33 -21.61 12.27
CA GLU A 55 -12.51 -22.75 13.20
C GLU A 55 -11.60 -22.61 14.42
N THR A 56 -10.36 -22.13 14.22
CA THR A 56 -9.26 -22.14 15.19
C THR A 56 -9.09 -20.83 15.93
N MET A 57 -9.47 -19.71 15.30
CA MET A 57 -9.27 -18.35 15.81
C MET A 57 -10.58 -17.59 15.99
N SER A 58 -10.53 -16.52 16.79
CA SER A 58 -11.59 -15.52 16.92
C SER A 58 -11.05 -14.13 16.58
N PHE A 59 -11.93 -13.27 16.07
CA PHE A 59 -11.61 -11.93 15.60
C PHE A 59 -12.28 -10.85 16.47
N GLY A 60 -12.18 -11.02 17.78
CA GLY A 60 -12.67 -10.05 18.75
C GLY A 60 -11.59 -9.08 19.20
N LEU A 61 -12.03 -7.90 19.64
CA LEU A 61 -11.14 -6.95 20.32
C LEU A 61 -10.64 -7.55 21.63
N THR A 62 -9.37 -7.32 21.93
CA THR A 62 -8.73 -7.75 23.19
C THR A 62 -8.31 -6.52 24.00
N ASP A 63 -8.00 -6.72 25.27
CA ASP A 63 -7.43 -5.70 26.17
C ASP A 63 -6.23 -4.97 25.57
N SER A 64 -5.41 -5.68 24.80
CA SER A 64 -4.26 -5.09 24.10
C SER A 64 -4.69 -4.05 23.03
N HIS A 65 -5.80 -4.27 22.31
CA HIS A 65 -6.36 -3.31 21.37
C HIS A 65 -6.91 -2.07 22.08
N PHE A 66 -7.66 -2.27 23.17
CA PHE A 66 -8.19 -1.14 23.94
C PHE A 66 -7.09 -0.28 24.54
N LYS A 67 -6.07 -0.91 25.11
CA LYS A 67 -4.91 -0.19 25.67
C LYS A 67 -4.22 0.63 24.59
N TRP A 68 -3.92 0.02 23.45
CA TRP A 68 -3.26 0.71 22.32
C TRP A 68 -4.13 1.84 21.75
N ALA A 69 -5.43 1.61 21.59
CA ALA A 69 -6.34 2.64 21.09
C ALA A 69 -6.37 3.88 22.00
N LEU A 70 -6.40 3.68 23.32
CA LEU A 70 -6.40 4.78 24.28
C LEU A 70 -5.06 5.53 24.35
N THR A 71 -3.94 4.81 24.22
CA THR A 71 -2.60 5.42 24.42
C THR A 71 -1.98 5.99 23.16
N ASN A 72 -2.35 5.49 21.99
CA ASN A 72 -1.72 5.84 20.71
C ASN A 72 -2.73 6.34 19.67
N PHE A 73 -3.74 5.55 19.34
CA PHE A 73 -4.64 5.83 18.22
C PHE A 73 -5.49 7.10 18.42
N LEU A 74 -6.13 7.24 19.58
CA LEU A 74 -6.98 8.42 19.87
C LEU A 74 -6.18 9.74 19.88
N PRO A 75 -4.98 9.83 20.49
CA PRO A 75 -4.15 11.03 20.39
C PRO A 75 -3.70 11.33 18.95
N GLU A 76 -3.34 10.31 18.15
CA GLU A 76 -2.90 10.49 16.75
C GLU A 76 -4.03 11.01 15.86
N VAL A 77 -5.23 10.46 15.99
CA VAL A 77 -6.41 10.90 15.21
C VAL A 77 -6.86 12.31 15.59
N ALA A 78 -6.67 12.70 16.86
CA ALA A 78 -7.05 14.04 17.35
C ALA A 78 -6.13 15.15 16.84
N ILE A 79 -4.84 14.84 16.59
CA ILE A 79 -3.80 15.81 16.24
C ILE A 79 -3.14 15.41 14.92
N HIS A 80 -3.88 15.45 13.81
CA HIS A 80 -3.29 15.21 12.48
C HIS A 80 -2.61 16.50 11.99
N SER A 81 -1.27 16.54 12.03
CA SER A 81 -0.46 17.70 11.63
C SER A 81 0.58 17.34 10.58
N LYS A 82 1.05 18.36 9.80
CA LYS A 82 2.13 18.18 8.80
C LYS A 82 3.42 17.60 9.40
N ASP A 83 3.77 17.99 10.61
CA ASP A 83 4.97 17.51 11.30
C ASP A 83 4.83 16.05 11.74
N GLN A 84 3.60 15.62 12.03
CA GLN A 84 3.28 14.23 12.34
C GLN A 84 3.41 13.34 11.11
N ASP A 85 2.93 13.77 9.94
CA ASP A 85 3.08 13.04 8.66
C ASP A 85 4.56 12.79 8.37
N SER A 86 5.40 13.85 8.46
CA SER A 86 6.84 13.76 8.22
C SER A 86 7.55 12.83 9.20
N ARG A 87 7.15 12.85 10.48
CA ARG A 87 7.71 11.96 11.51
C ARG A 87 7.32 10.50 11.27
N ILE A 88 6.04 10.22 11.03
CA ILE A 88 5.53 8.85 10.83
C ILE A 88 6.15 8.22 9.58
N VAL A 89 6.19 8.96 8.47
CA VAL A 89 6.84 8.51 7.23
C VAL A 89 8.35 8.31 7.47
N GLY A 90 9.01 9.27 8.13
CA GLY A 90 10.42 9.15 8.48
C GLY A 90 10.70 7.90 9.34
N GLU A 91 9.98 7.67 10.40
CA GLU A 91 10.16 6.51 11.29
C GLU A 91 9.88 5.17 10.59
N HIS A 92 8.90 5.13 9.67
CA HIS A 92 8.60 3.92 8.91
C HIS A 92 9.70 3.60 7.90
N TYR A 93 10.17 4.58 7.14
CA TYR A 93 11.14 4.38 6.05
C TYR A 93 12.60 4.52 6.49
N ASN A 94 12.91 4.96 7.72
CA ASN A 94 14.25 5.03 8.28
C ASN A 94 14.83 3.66 8.75
N ARG A 95 14.17 2.56 8.41
CA ARG A 95 14.66 1.19 8.73
C ARG A 95 15.82 0.74 7.85
N GLY A 96 16.30 1.57 6.95
CA GLY A 96 17.35 1.22 5.99
C GLY A 96 16.79 0.66 4.69
N ASN A 97 17.47 0.97 3.58
CA ASN A 97 17.05 0.53 2.26
C ASN A 97 17.18 -1.00 2.11
N ASP A 98 18.10 -1.64 2.82
CA ASP A 98 18.31 -3.08 2.83
C ASP A 98 17.08 -3.84 3.34
N PHE A 99 16.44 -3.35 4.41
CA PHE A 99 15.19 -3.93 4.92
C PHE A 99 14.11 -4.03 3.84
N PHE A 100 13.92 -2.95 3.09
CA PHE A 100 12.94 -2.89 2.01
C PHE A 100 13.38 -3.71 0.80
N GLN A 101 14.66 -3.66 0.45
CA GLN A 101 15.21 -4.37 -0.70
C GLN A 101 15.03 -5.88 -0.58
N TRP A 102 15.16 -6.45 0.62
CA TRP A 102 15.01 -7.89 0.86
C TRP A 102 13.63 -8.45 0.51
N PHE A 103 12.57 -7.64 0.52
CA PHE A 103 11.27 -8.13 0.07
C PHE A 103 10.79 -7.49 -1.23
N LEU A 104 11.13 -6.22 -1.49
CA LEU A 104 10.72 -5.54 -2.72
C LEU A 104 11.54 -5.97 -3.95
N GLY A 105 12.74 -6.50 -3.75
CA GLY A 105 13.71 -6.79 -4.81
C GLY A 105 14.36 -5.52 -5.37
N GLU A 106 15.04 -5.65 -6.51
CA GLU A 106 15.84 -4.58 -7.11
C GLU A 106 15.00 -3.39 -7.60
N ALA A 107 13.75 -3.65 -8.00
CA ALA A 107 12.86 -2.58 -8.44
C ALA A 107 12.54 -1.58 -7.31
N MET A 108 12.59 -1.97 -6.05
CA MET A 108 12.28 -1.12 -4.89
C MET A 108 10.93 -0.40 -5.04
N VAL A 109 9.89 -1.13 -5.44
CA VAL A 109 8.54 -0.59 -5.63
C VAL A 109 7.62 -1.18 -4.58
N TYR A 110 7.18 -0.35 -3.62
CA TYR A 110 6.36 -0.76 -2.48
C TYR A 110 4.86 -0.51 -2.73
N THR A 111 4.40 -0.93 -3.90
CA THR A 111 3.00 -0.83 -4.35
C THR A 111 2.64 -2.07 -5.17
N ALA A 112 1.33 -2.32 -5.37
CA ALA A 112 0.88 -3.45 -6.19
C ALA A 112 1.53 -3.43 -7.58
N ALA A 113 2.10 -4.56 -7.99
CA ALA A 113 2.61 -4.78 -9.35
C ALA A 113 1.45 -5.05 -10.33
N TRP A 114 1.72 -5.17 -11.62
CA TRP A 114 0.76 -5.62 -12.61
C TRP A 114 1.29 -6.86 -13.33
N PHE A 115 0.62 -7.99 -13.13
CA PHE A 115 1.02 -9.28 -13.68
C PHE A 115 0.20 -9.61 -14.92
N GLU A 116 0.85 -9.92 -16.00
CA GLU A 116 0.20 -10.46 -17.20
C GLU A 116 -0.35 -11.87 -16.94
N ASN A 117 0.40 -12.65 -16.18
CA ASN A 117 0.01 -13.92 -15.61
C ASN A 117 0.79 -14.17 -14.30
N PRO A 118 0.34 -15.07 -13.42
CA PRO A 118 0.95 -15.28 -12.09
C PRO A 118 2.40 -15.76 -12.09
N SER A 119 2.93 -16.25 -13.22
CA SER A 119 4.31 -16.76 -13.32
C SER A 119 5.34 -15.70 -13.73
N VAL A 120 4.90 -14.47 -14.05
CA VAL A 120 5.79 -13.36 -14.37
C VAL A 120 6.58 -12.98 -13.12
N PRO A 121 7.93 -12.81 -13.20
CA PRO A 121 8.73 -12.34 -12.07
C PRO A 121 8.25 -10.98 -11.55
N LEU A 122 8.30 -10.80 -10.22
CA LEU A 122 7.84 -9.58 -9.54
C LEU A 122 8.42 -8.30 -10.16
N GLU A 123 9.70 -8.28 -10.43
CA GLU A 123 10.39 -7.12 -10.98
C GLU A 123 9.85 -6.72 -12.35
N GLN A 124 9.65 -7.69 -13.24
CA GLN A 124 9.04 -7.45 -14.55
C GLN A 124 7.60 -6.95 -14.41
N ALA A 125 6.83 -7.50 -13.48
CA ALA A 125 5.47 -7.06 -13.19
C ALA A 125 5.44 -5.62 -12.63
N GLN A 126 6.44 -5.23 -11.82
CA GLN A 126 6.58 -3.85 -11.33
C GLN A 126 6.92 -2.87 -12.45
N TYR A 127 7.85 -3.20 -13.32
CA TYR A 127 8.16 -2.37 -14.49
C TYR A 127 6.97 -2.29 -15.45
N LYS A 128 6.26 -3.38 -15.67
CA LYS A 128 5.05 -3.39 -16.50
C LYS A 128 3.95 -2.47 -15.94
N LYS A 129 3.77 -2.46 -14.60
CA LYS A 129 2.84 -1.56 -13.95
C LYS A 129 3.21 -0.09 -14.19
N ILE A 130 4.48 0.26 -14.10
CA ILE A 130 4.97 1.61 -14.39
C ILE A 130 4.70 2.00 -15.84
N ASP A 131 5.06 1.12 -16.79
CA ASP A 131 4.82 1.35 -18.22
C ASP A 131 3.34 1.56 -18.52
N ARG A 132 2.46 0.72 -17.92
CA ARG A 132 1.01 0.87 -18.07
C ARG A 132 0.50 2.21 -17.51
N ALA A 133 1.01 2.65 -16.36
CA ALA A 133 0.64 3.95 -15.80
C ALA A 133 1.09 5.10 -16.72
N CYS A 134 2.29 5.03 -17.30
CA CYS A 134 2.75 5.99 -18.29
C CYS A 134 1.88 5.97 -19.57
N GLN A 135 1.48 4.76 -20.04
CA GLN A 135 0.56 4.61 -21.17
C GLN A 135 -0.82 5.21 -20.89
N LYS A 136 -1.37 4.96 -19.70
CA LYS A 136 -2.64 5.54 -19.22
C LYS A 136 -2.58 7.07 -19.15
N LEU A 137 -1.44 7.62 -18.73
CA LEU A 137 -1.16 9.05 -18.78
C LEU A 137 -0.96 9.57 -20.21
N ARG A 138 -0.86 8.69 -21.22
CA ARG A 138 -0.47 9.07 -22.60
C ARG A 138 0.79 9.91 -22.61
N LEU A 139 1.75 9.52 -21.76
CA LEU A 139 2.99 10.26 -21.55
C LEU A 139 3.81 10.30 -22.84
N LYS A 140 4.19 11.50 -23.27
CA LYS A 140 4.98 11.76 -24.48
C LYS A 140 6.37 12.27 -24.12
N GLU A 141 7.30 12.09 -25.05
CA GLU A 141 8.64 12.65 -24.94
C GLU A 141 8.59 14.16 -24.73
N GLY A 142 9.40 14.65 -23.79
CA GLY A 142 9.51 16.06 -23.42
C GLY A 142 8.41 16.60 -22.51
N GLU A 143 7.30 15.86 -22.30
CA GLU A 143 6.28 16.26 -21.32
C GLU A 143 6.82 16.23 -19.89
N THR A 144 6.26 17.07 -19.02
CA THR A 144 6.58 17.13 -17.60
C THR A 144 5.68 16.21 -16.81
N LEU A 145 6.28 15.35 -15.93
CA LEU A 145 5.59 14.42 -15.06
C LEU A 145 5.96 14.67 -13.62
N LEU A 146 4.96 14.83 -12.76
CA LEU A 146 5.12 14.83 -11.30
C LEU A 146 4.72 13.48 -10.72
N ASP A 147 5.61 12.89 -9.91
CA ASP A 147 5.32 11.69 -9.09
C ASP A 147 5.21 12.08 -7.62
N ILE A 148 3.97 12.04 -7.07
CA ILE A 148 3.67 12.40 -5.69
C ILE A 148 3.78 11.15 -4.82
N GLY A 149 4.80 11.10 -3.96
CA GLY A 149 5.15 9.90 -3.20
C GLY A 149 6.02 8.94 -4.00
N CYS A 150 7.08 9.45 -4.61
CA CYS A 150 7.89 8.74 -5.60
C CYS A 150 8.70 7.55 -5.03
N GLY A 151 8.68 7.33 -3.70
CA GLY A 151 9.45 6.27 -3.07
C GLY A 151 10.93 6.34 -3.48
N TRP A 152 11.51 5.20 -3.84
CA TRP A 152 12.92 5.08 -4.27
C TRP A 152 13.17 5.51 -5.73
N GLY A 153 12.28 6.33 -6.31
CA GLY A 153 12.48 6.97 -7.61
C GLY A 153 12.37 6.07 -8.83
N THR A 154 11.91 4.83 -8.68
CA THR A 154 11.87 3.85 -9.79
C THR A 154 10.95 4.31 -10.92
N PHE A 155 9.76 4.85 -10.57
CA PHE A 155 8.84 5.40 -11.55
C PHE A 155 9.46 6.58 -12.29
N VAL A 156 10.03 7.52 -11.54
CA VAL A 156 10.69 8.73 -12.07
C VAL A 156 11.78 8.38 -13.06
N ALA A 157 12.71 7.50 -12.67
CA ALA A 157 13.84 7.11 -13.51
C ALA A 157 13.39 6.35 -14.77
N ARG A 158 12.39 5.43 -14.63
CA ARG A 158 11.89 4.64 -15.76
C ARG A 158 11.09 5.48 -16.74
N ALA A 159 10.21 6.37 -16.28
CA ALA A 159 9.44 7.26 -17.14
C ALA A 159 10.36 8.20 -17.95
N ALA A 160 11.43 8.71 -17.33
CA ALA A 160 12.43 9.50 -18.03
C ALA A 160 13.21 8.70 -19.08
N ARG A 161 13.59 7.44 -18.75
CA ARG A 161 14.38 6.60 -19.64
C ARG A 161 13.57 6.04 -20.81
N GLU A 162 12.40 5.46 -20.53
CA GLU A 162 11.63 4.71 -21.53
C GLU A 162 10.67 5.60 -22.33
N PHE A 163 10.22 6.71 -21.76
CA PHE A 163 9.24 7.61 -22.39
C PHE A 163 9.82 8.99 -22.74
N GLY A 164 11.08 9.28 -22.39
CA GLY A 164 11.71 10.57 -22.69
C GLY A 164 11.11 11.76 -21.95
N ALA A 165 10.34 11.53 -20.89
CA ALA A 165 9.67 12.58 -20.14
C ALA A 165 10.65 13.34 -19.23
N LYS A 166 10.30 14.59 -18.88
CA LYS A 166 10.95 15.37 -17.82
C LYS A 166 10.26 15.08 -16.49
N THR A 167 10.88 14.30 -15.63
CA THR A 167 10.25 13.74 -14.45
C THR A 167 10.73 14.41 -13.17
N TYR A 168 9.78 14.67 -12.26
CA TYR A 168 10.05 15.21 -10.95
C TYR A 168 9.30 14.38 -9.90
N GLY A 169 10.05 13.77 -8.98
CA GLY A 169 9.49 12.98 -7.88
C GLY A 169 9.66 13.66 -6.53
N VAL A 170 8.64 13.59 -5.68
CA VAL A 170 8.69 14.13 -4.33
C VAL A 170 8.35 13.06 -3.30
N THR A 171 9.10 13.04 -2.20
CA THR A 171 8.88 12.18 -1.05
C THR A 171 9.32 12.90 0.23
N LEU A 172 8.93 12.40 1.40
CA LEU A 172 9.34 12.95 2.70
C LEU A 172 10.59 12.26 3.29
N ALA A 173 11.08 11.17 2.68
CA ALA A 173 12.18 10.37 3.19
C ALA A 173 13.50 10.66 2.46
N GLN A 174 14.51 11.15 3.19
CA GLN A 174 15.83 11.47 2.64
C GLN A 174 16.51 10.23 2.02
N GLU A 175 16.41 9.06 2.68
CA GLU A 175 17.01 7.83 2.19
C GLU A 175 16.43 7.38 0.84
N GLN A 176 15.13 7.62 0.62
CA GLN A 176 14.50 7.37 -0.68
C GLN A 176 15.04 8.31 -1.76
N VAL A 177 15.28 9.58 -1.43
CA VAL A 177 15.85 10.56 -2.36
C VAL A 177 17.28 10.19 -2.72
N ASN A 178 18.11 9.81 -1.74
CA ASN A 178 19.48 9.38 -1.97
C ASN A 178 19.50 8.19 -2.95
N PHE A 179 18.75 7.15 -2.65
CA PHE A 179 18.65 5.96 -3.50
C PHE A 179 18.09 6.26 -4.90
N GLY A 180 17.04 7.09 -4.98
CA GLY A 180 16.43 7.50 -6.24
C GLY A 180 17.37 8.33 -7.12
N THR A 181 18.20 9.17 -6.51
CA THR A 181 19.23 9.95 -7.19
C THR A 181 20.30 9.04 -7.79
N ASP A 182 20.77 8.05 -7.03
CA ASP A 182 21.74 7.06 -7.53
C ASP A 182 21.15 6.24 -8.69
N ARG A 183 19.88 5.87 -8.62
CA ARG A 183 19.18 5.18 -9.69
C ARG A 183 19.05 6.03 -10.96
N ILE A 184 18.68 7.31 -10.81
CA ILE A 184 18.60 8.28 -11.92
C ILE A 184 19.94 8.42 -12.62
N ASN A 185 21.03 8.51 -11.84
CA ASN A 185 22.39 8.57 -12.35
C ASN A 185 22.77 7.28 -13.09
N ALA A 186 22.47 6.13 -12.50
CA ALA A 186 22.75 4.82 -13.11
C ALA A 186 21.97 4.59 -14.41
N TYR A 187 20.79 5.18 -14.54
CA TYR A 187 19.99 5.13 -15.76
C TYR A 187 20.41 6.16 -16.81
N GLY A 188 21.32 7.09 -16.49
CA GLY A 188 21.82 8.11 -17.40
C GLY A 188 20.77 9.15 -17.78
N VAL A 189 19.84 9.48 -16.89
CA VAL A 189 18.72 10.41 -17.15
C VAL A 189 18.72 11.63 -16.22
N SER A 190 19.84 11.96 -15.61
CA SER A 190 19.98 13.08 -14.67
C SER A 190 19.72 14.46 -15.30
N ASP A 191 19.76 14.55 -16.63
CA ASP A 191 19.42 15.76 -17.38
C ASP A 191 17.92 16.07 -17.41
N ARG A 192 17.07 15.07 -17.13
CA ARG A 192 15.61 15.15 -17.25
C ARG A 192 14.83 14.55 -16.10
N ALA A 193 15.49 13.90 -15.15
CA ALA A 193 14.85 13.28 -13.99
C ALA A 193 15.43 13.82 -12.68
N LYS A 194 14.57 14.08 -11.70
CA LYS A 194 14.96 14.56 -10.37
C LYS A 194 14.02 14.00 -9.31
N VAL A 195 14.58 13.66 -8.15
CA VAL A 195 13.82 13.36 -6.92
C VAL A 195 14.24 14.32 -5.80
N GLU A 196 13.32 14.67 -4.91
CA GLU A 196 13.56 15.67 -3.87
C GLU A 196 12.77 15.37 -2.59
N VAL A 197 13.36 15.71 -1.44
CA VAL A 197 12.61 15.74 -0.18
C VAL A 197 11.70 16.96 -0.19
N CYS A 198 10.43 16.75 -0.47
CA CYS A 198 9.45 17.83 -0.54
C CYS A 198 8.05 17.30 -0.20
N ASP A 199 7.34 18.04 0.63
CA ASP A 199 5.91 17.82 0.83
C ASP A 199 5.15 18.25 -0.43
N TYR A 200 4.28 17.38 -0.98
CA TYR A 200 3.52 17.68 -2.19
C TYR A 200 2.71 18.99 -2.09
N ARG A 201 2.31 19.37 -0.88
CA ARG A 201 1.60 20.63 -0.60
C ARG A 201 2.44 21.87 -0.93
N ASN A 202 3.77 21.74 -0.92
CA ASN A 202 4.72 22.81 -1.21
C ASN A 202 5.20 22.83 -2.66
N VAL A 203 4.87 21.81 -3.46
CA VAL A 203 5.19 21.77 -4.89
C VAL A 203 4.51 22.92 -5.61
N LYS A 204 5.24 23.56 -6.52
CA LYS A 204 4.78 24.70 -7.34
C LYS A 204 4.94 24.41 -8.81
N GLY A 205 4.21 25.17 -9.63
CA GLY A 205 4.20 25.03 -11.08
C GLY A 205 3.09 24.12 -11.56
N GLN A 206 3.09 23.79 -12.84
CA GLN A 206 2.11 22.91 -13.47
C GLN A 206 2.81 21.85 -14.30
N PHE A 207 2.23 20.65 -14.32
CA PHE A 207 2.75 19.47 -14.98
C PHE A 207 1.76 18.96 -16.03
N ASP A 208 2.28 18.42 -17.13
CA ASP A 208 1.45 17.78 -18.16
C ASP A 208 0.77 16.53 -17.63
N LYS A 209 1.48 15.79 -16.78
CA LYS A 209 1.02 14.53 -16.20
C LYS A 209 1.36 14.50 -14.72
N ILE A 210 0.46 13.86 -13.94
CA ILE A 210 0.72 13.58 -12.50
C ILE A 210 0.43 12.10 -12.25
N VAL A 211 1.23 11.50 -11.38
CA VAL A 211 1.02 10.14 -10.85
C VAL A 211 1.16 10.15 -9.33
N SER A 212 0.38 9.33 -8.65
CA SER A 212 0.52 9.07 -7.22
C SER A 212 0.08 7.63 -6.94
N LEU A 213 1.01 6.79 -6.50
CA LEU A 213 0.77 5.36 -6.34
C LEU A 213 0.91 4.97 -4.86
N GLU A 214 -0.24 4.67 -4.22
CA GLU A 214 -0.34 4.23 -2.81
C GLU A 214 0.37 5.19 -1.83
N MET A 215 0.14 6.49 -2.01
CA MET A 215 0.60 7.55 -1.13
C MET A 215 -0.57 8.22 -0.38
N CYS A 216 -1.75 8.30 -1.02
CA CYS A 216 -2.86 9.08 -0.48
C CYS A 216 -3.45 8.48 0.83
N GLU A 217 -3.14 7.22 1.16
CA GLU A 217 -3.44 6.59 2.44
C GLU A 217 -2.81 7.35 3.63
N HIS A 218 -1.71 8.06 3.38
CA HIS A 218 -1.04 8.90 4.38
C HIS A 218 -1.63 10.31 4.49
N VAL A 219 -2.53 10.69 3.57
CA VAL A 219 -3.21 12.00 3.60
C VAL A 219 -4.34 12.06 4.64
N GLY A 220 -4.97 10.91 4.90
CA GLY A 220 -6.14 10.78 5.76
C GLY A 220 -7.45 11.21 5.09
N VAL A 221 -8.53 10.53 5.40
CA VAL A 221 -9.86 10.70 4.75
C VAL A 221 -10.36 12.15 4.82
N LYS A 222 -10.12 12.84 5.94
CA LYS A 222 -10.55 14.23 6.12
C LYS A 222 -9.89 15.22 5.15
N ASN A 223 -8.70 14.91 4.67
CA ASN A 223 -7.89 15.79 3.83
C ASN A 223 -7.93 15.41 2.35
N ILE A 224 -8.60 14.32 1.97
CA ILE A 224 -8.52 13.77 0.62
C ILE A 224 -9.05 14.74 -0.46
N VAL A 225 -10.11 15.50 -0.17
CA VAL A 225 -10.61 16.53 -1.10
C VAL A 225 -9.58 17.67 -1.26
N SER A 226 -8.90 18.06 -0.18
CA SER A 226 -7.83 19.07 -0.24
C SER A 226 -6.64 18.58 -1.02
N TYR A 227 -6.32 17.28 -0.92
CA TYR A 227 -5.31 16.62 -1.74
C TYR A 227 -5.66 16.71 -3.23
N TYR A 228 -6.89 16.34 -3.62
CA TYR A 228 -7.32 16.46 -5.01
C TYR A 228 -7.29 17.91 -5.52
N LYS A 229 -7.72 18.89 -4.70
CA LYS A 229 -7.61 20.31 -5.05
C LYS A 229 -6.16 20.75 -5.30
N LYS A 230 -5.23 20.24 -4.48
CA LYS A 230 -3.80 20.51 -4.70
C LYS A 230 -3.28 19.88 -5.99
N VAL A 231 -3.66 18.63 -6.27
CA VAL A 231 -3.29 17.96 -7.53
C VAL A 231 -3.91 18.70 -8.72
N HIS A 232 -5.16 19.17 -8.61
CA HIS A 232 -5.83 19.97 -9.62
C HIS A 232 -5.07 21.29 -9.92
N GLU A 233 -4.58 21.98 -8.89
CA GLU A 233 -3.73 23.18 -9.05
C GLU A 233 -2.45 22.86 -9.83
N LEU A 234 -1.82 21.73 -9.55
CA LEU A 234 -0.54 21.30 -10.14
C LEU A 234 -0.67 20.69 -11.54
N LEU A 235 -1.85 20.24 -11.94
CA LEU A 235 -2.09 19.65 -13.25
C LEU A 235 -2.42 20.75 -14.26
N LYS A 236 -1.88 20.67 -15.49
CA LYS A 236 -2.31 21.52 -16.61
C LYS A 236 -3.75 21.20 -17.01
N ASP A 237 -4.41 22.10 -17.72
CA ASP A 237 -5.85 21.99 -18.03
C ASP A 237 -6.19 20.80 -18.94
N ASP A 238 -5.27 20.39 -19.81
CA ASP A 238 -5.36 19.22 -20.68
C ASP A 238 -4.60 17.99 -20.12
N GLY A 239 -4.15 18.08 -18.87
CA GLY A 239 -3.34 17.07 -18.21
C GLY A 239 -4.14 15.84 -17.77
N LEU A 240 -3.41 14.74 -17.52
CA LEU A 240 -3.95 13.50 -16.97
C LEU A 240 -3.32 13.19 -15.61
N PHE A 241 -4.13 12.65 -14.72
CA PHE A 241 -3.72 12.18 -13.40
C PHE A 241 -4.04 10.72 -13.21
N VAL A 242 -3.05 9.92 -12.81
CA VAL A 242 -3.23 8.53 -12.40
C VAL A 242 -3.03 8.42 -10.89
N LEU A 243 -4.04 7.94 -10.20
CA LEU A 243 -4.01 7.62 -8.77
C LEU A 243 -4.17 6.12 -8.56
N GLN A 244 -3.32 5.51 -7.75
CA GLN A 244 -3.51 4.16 -7.22
C GLN A 244 -3.59 4.23 -5.71
N TRP A 245 -4.58 3.53 -5.11
CA TRP A 245 -4.69 3.47 -3.65
C TRP A 245 -5.24 2.14 -3.18
N THR A 246 -4.94 1.82 -1.93
CA THR A 246 -5.46 0.66 -1.22
C THR A 246 -6.48 1.10 -0.17
N GLY A 247 -7.58 0.38 -0.09
CA GLY A 247 -8.64 0.64 0.87
C GLY A 247 -9.26 -0.64 1.43
N ILE A 248 -10.16 -0.46 2.39
CA ILE A 248 -10.93 -1.56 2.98
C ILE A 248 -12.35 -1.49 2.44
N ARG A 249 -12.91 -2.67 2.08
CA ARG A 249 -14.28 -2.73 1.58
C ARG A 249 -15.28 -2.19 2.60
N SER A 250 -16.30 -1.49 2.11
CA SER A 250 -17.51 -1.20 2.88
C SER A 250 -18.43 -2.41 2.84
N LEU A 251 -18.95 -2.83 3.98
CA LEU A 251 -20.06 -3.78 4.00
C LEU A 251 -21.33 -3.04 3.63
N TYR A 252 -22.06 -3.56 2.63
CA TYR A 252 -23.39 -3.10 2.34
C TYR A 252 -24.31 -3.44 3.52
N ALA A 253 -24.71 -2.42 4.28
CA ALA A 253 -25.74 -2.54 5.31
C ALA A 253 -26.89 -1.60 4.93
N PRO A 254 -27.88 -2.10 4.17
CA PRO A 254 -29.05 -1.29 3.86
C PRO A 254 -29.80 -1.01 5.15
N GLN A 255 -30.03 0.25 5.49
CA GLN A 255 -31.02 0.73 6.45
C GLN A 255 -30.63 0.95 7.92
N ASN A 256 -29.38 0.80 8.34
CA ASN A 256 -29.01 1.21 9.70
C ASN A 256 -27.81 2.16 9.68
N PRO A 257 -27.98 3.45 10.03
CA PRO A 257 -26.86 4.41 10.09
C PRO A 257 -25.73 3.99 11.04
N LEU A 258 -26.04 3.21 12.07
CA LEU A 258 -25.06 2.68 13.02
C LEU A 258 -24.29 1.47 12.46
N THR A 259 -24.82 0.79 11.44
CA THR A 259 -24.15 -0.35 10.77
C THR A 259 -23.42 0.06 9.48
N ALA A 260 -23.54 1.29 9.03
CA ALA A 260 -22.80 1.82 7.88
C ALA A 260 -21.26 1.84 8.08
N MET A 261 -20.79 1.64 9.32
CA MET A 261 -19.38 1.49 9.68
C MET A 261 -19.00 0.04 10.04
N THR A 262 -19.82 -0.95 9.75
CA THR A 262 -19.50 -2.34 10.14
C THR A 262 -18.51 -2.96 9.16
N LEU A 263 -17.24 -2.85 9.50
CA LEU A 263 -16.23 -3.79 9.02
C LEU A 263 -16.57 -5.19 9.57
N ARG A 264 -16.27 -6.25 8.78
CA ARG A 264 -16.28 -7.59 9.35
C ARG A 264 -15.30 -7.63 10.53
N PRO A 265 -15.57 -8.42 11.58
CA PRO A 265 -14.65 -8.50 12.72
C PRO A 265 -13.19 -8.79 12.31
N GLU A 266 -12.97 -9.67 11.33
CA GLU A 266 -11.64 -9.97 10.79
C GLU A 266 -11.01 -8.75 10.12
N ASP A 267 -11.78 -8.03 9.29
CA ASP A 267 -11.29 -6.84 8.57
C ASP A 267 -10.87 -5.75 9.57
N LEU A 268 -11.64 -5.57 10.65
CA LEU A 268 -11.32 -4.64 11.72
C LEU A 268 -10.02 -5.01 12.45
N ILE A 269 -9.87 -6.28 12.85
CA ILE A 269 -8.67 -6.72 13.57
C ILE A 269 -7.43 -6.64 12.67
N TRP A 270 -7.57 -6.94 11.38
CA TRP A 270 -6.49 -6.75 10.41
C TRP A 270 -6.13 -5.27 10.26
N ALA A 271 -7.10 -4.38 10.13
CA ALA A 271 -6.84 -2.94 10.05
C ALA A 271 -6.11 -2.41 11.29
N LEU A 272 -6.51 -2.85 12.50
CA LEU A 272 -5.82 -2.51 13.74
C LEU A 272 -4.39 -3.08 13.80
N PHE A 273 -4.17 -4.29 13.29
CA PHE A 273 -2.83 -4.86 13.15
C PHE A 273 -1.97 -4.02 12.22
N MET A 274 -2.49 -3.63 11.04
CA MET A 274 -1.80 -2.77 10.08
C MET A 274 -1.43 -1.43 10.68
N ALA A 275 -2.40 -0.75 11.30
CA ALA A 275 -2.19 0.57 11.91
C ALA A 275 -1.20 0.52 13.08
N ARG A 276 -1.15 -0.59 13.83
CA ARG A 276 -0.26 -0.71 15.00
C ARG A 276 1.16 -1.11 14.65
N TYR A 277 1.35 -2.00 13.67
CA TYR A 277 2.64 -2.66 13.46
C TYR A 277 3.29 -2.39 12.11
N ILE A 278 2.50 -2.11 11.07
CA ILE A 278 3.00 -2.02 9.70
C ILE A 278 3.00 -0.58 9.18
N PHE A 279 1.85 0.09 9.19
CA PHE A 279 1.66 1.44 8.68
C PHE A 279 1.02 2.37 9.73
N PRO A 280 1.76 2.74 10.79
CA PRO A 280 1.25 3.72 11.76
C PRO A 280 0.80 4.99 11.05
N GLY A 281 -0.38 5.48 11.39
CA GLY A 281 -0.93 6.73 10.84
C GLY A 281 -1.51 6.64 9.41
N ALA A 282 -1.42 5.52 8.71
CA ALA A 282 -2.09 5.35 7.43
C ALA A 282 -3.59 5.10 7.62
N ASP A 283 -4.41 5.69 6.74
CA ASP A 283 -5.87 5.58 6.73
C ASP A 283 -6.36 4.99 5.40
N ALA A 284 -6.63 3.70 5.43
CA ALA A 284 -7.17 2.95 4.29
C ALA A 284 -8.71 2.81 4.34
N SER A 285 -9.41 3.64 5.12
CA SER A 285 -10.87 3.52 5.32
C SER A 285 -11.70 4.06 4.15
N LEU A 286 -11.08 4.75 3.19
CA LEU A 286 -11.80 5.35 2.07
C LEU A 286 -12.20 4.29 1.03
N THR A 287 -13.51 4.15 0.85
CA THR A 287 -14.11 3.23 -0.13
C THR A 287 -13.95 3.74 -1.56
N LEU A 288 -14.18 2.88 -2.57
CA LEU A 288 -14.17 3.28 -3.98
C LEU A 288 -15.12 4.45 -4.25
N SER A 289 -16.36 4.37 -3.76
CA SER A 289 -17.35 5.45 -3.95
C SER A 289 -16.94 6.75 -3.25
N GLY A 290 -16.33 6.65 -2.07
CA GLY A 290 -15.79 7.81 -1.35
C GLY A 290 -14.63 8.47 -2.09
N MET A 291 -13.75 7.67 -2.70
CA MET A 291 -12.62 8.16 -3.48
C MET A 291 -13.08 8.87 -4.76
N ILE A 292 -14.03 8.28 -5.51
CA ILE A 292 -14.60 8.91 -6.71
C ILE A 292 -15.29 10.23 -6.35
N ARG A 293 -16.12 10.24 -5.30
CA ARG A 293 -16.76 11.46 -4.85
C ARG A 293 -15.76 12.54 -4.45
N ALA A 294 -14.71 12.18 -3.74
CA ALA A 294 -13.66 13.13 -3.36
C ALA A 294 -12.91 13.69 -4.58
N ALA A 295 -12.73 12.89 -5.64
CA ALA A 295 -12.15 13.33 -6.89
C ALA A 295 -13.06 14.38 -7.58
N GLU A 296 -14.36 14.10 -7.68
CA GLU A 296 -15.36 15.03 -8.23
C GLU A 296 -15.43 16.33 -7.43
N ASP A 297 -15.48 16.25 -6.08
CA ASP A 297 -15.46 17.41 -5.17
C ASP A 297 -14.12 18.19 -5.28
N GLY A 298 -13.06 17.55 -5.74
CA GLY A 298 -11.74 18.12 -6.03
C GLY A 298 -11.59 18.71 -7.44
N GLY A 299 -12.64 18.63 -8.27
CA GLY A 299 -12.69 19.19 -9.61
C GLY A 299 -12.22 18.27 -10.73
N PHE A 300 -12.19 16.95 -10.50
CA PHE A 300 -11.82 15.95 -11.49
C PHE A 300 -13.03 15.23 -12.08
N GLU A 301 -12.90 14.80 -13.33
CA GLU A 301 -13.73 13.79 -13.98
C GLU A 301 -12.95 12.49 -14.02
N VAL A 302 -13.57 11.39 -13.55
CA VAL A 302 -12.97 10.05 -13.58
C VAL A 302 -13.23 9.41 -14.95
N ILE A 303 -12.18 9.01 -15.64
CA ILE A 303 -12.25 8.40 -16.98
C ILE A 303 -12.33 6.87 -16.89
N ASP A 304 -11.52 6.28 -16.02
CA ASP A 304 -11.42 4.82 -15.87
C ASP A 304 -11.08 4.41 -14.45
N VAL A 305 -11.50 3.19 -14.10
CA VAL A 305 -11.28 2.56 -12.80
C VAL A 305 -10.84 1.12 -13.03
N GLU A 306 -9.55 0.82 -12.80
CA GLU A 306 -9.02 -0.54 -12.87
C GLU A 306 -8.89 -1.16 -11.48
N ASN A 307 -9.41 -2.39 -11.32
CA ASN A 307 -9.23 -3.16 -10.10
C ASN A 307 -7.88 -3.88 -10.11
N MET A 308 -6.96 -3.42 -9.26
CA MET A 308 -5.62 -3.97 -9.09
C MET A 308 -5.53 -5.02 -7.97
N SER A 309 -6.63 -5.32 -7.27
CA SER A 309 -6.61 -6.20 -6.09
C SER A 309 -6.06 -7.59 -6.36
N PRO A 310 -6.41 -8.29 -7.49
CA PRO A 310 -5.81 -9.60 -7.79
C PRO A 310 -4.30 -9.54 -7.96
N HIS A 311 -3.79 -8.46 -8.55
CA HIS A 311 -2.36 -8.22 -8.73
C HIS A 311 -1.65 -7.99 -7.39
N TYR A 312 -2.32 -7.30 -6.46
CA TYR A 312 -1.74 -7.07 -5.13
C TYR A 312 -1.58 -8.37 -4.35
N VAL A 313 -2.52 -9.30 -4.45
CA VAL A 313 -2.39 -10.63 -3.83
C VAL A 313 -1.13 -11.35 -4.32
N ILE A 314 -0.89 -11.35 -5.63
CA ILE A 314 0.31 -11.96 -6.21
C ILE A 314 1.56 -11.21 -5.75
N THR A 315 1.52 -9.87 -5.71
CA THR A 315 2.61 -9.02 -5.22
C THR A 315 2.99 -9.36 -3.77
N LEU A 316 2.00 -9.46 -2.87
CA LEU A 316 2.21 -9.80 -1.45
C LEU A 316 2.82 -11.19 -1.28
N ARG A 317 2.39 -12.16 -2.08
CA ARG A 317 2.97 -13.51 -2.10
C ARG A 317 4.42 -13.49 -2.58
N ALA A 318 4.73 -12.75 -3.65
CA ALA A 318 6.09 -12.59 -4.14
C ALA A 318 7.00 -11.88 -3.13
N TRP A 319 6.49 -10.84 -2.45
CA TRP A 319 7.22 -10.19 -1.36
C TRP A 319 7.49 -11.14 -0.19
N ARG A 320 6.53 -11.99 0.16
CA ARG A 320 6.71 -13.03 1.18
C ARG A 320 7.83 -14.00 0.80
N ASP A 321 7.83 -14.46 -0.45
CA ASP A 321 8.82 -15.43 -0.91
C ASP A 321 10.23 -14.83 -0.94
N ASN A 322 10.36 -13.55 -1.35
CA ASN A 322 11.60 -12.80 -1.22
C ASN A 322 12.05 -12.64 0.24
N TRP A 323 11.09 -12.32 1.15
CA TRP A 323 11.36 -12.18 2.58
C TRP A 323 11.91 -13.46 3.19
N VAL A 324 11.31 -14.60 2.88
CA VAL A 324 11.78 -15.93 3.31
C VAL A 324 13.16 -16.24 2.75
N SER A 325 13.41 -15.91 1.48
CA SER A 325 14.72 -16.15 0.85
C SER A 325 15.87 -15.37 1.51
N ASN A 326 15.55 -14.28 2.22
CA ASN A 326 16.51 -13.44 2.93
C ASN A 326 16.47 -13.59 4.46
N GLU A 327 15.81 -14.65 5.00
CA GLU A 327 15.58 -14.86 6.44
C GLU A 327 16.82 -14.64 7.30
N GLN A 328 17.94 -15.26 6.95
CA GLN A 328 19.16 -15.21 7.75
C GLN A 328 19.72 -13.79 7.84
N ALA A 329 19.74 -13.06 6.73
CA ALA A 329 20.23 -11.68 6.67
C ALA A 329 19.32 -10.75 7.48
N ILE A 330 18.00 -10.91 7.36
CA ILE A 330 17.01 -10.13 8.09
C ILE A 330 17.13 -10.36 9.58
N ILE A 331 17.23 -11.62 10.02
CA ILE A 331 17.37 -11.96 11.44
C ILE A 331 18.66 -11.40 12.01
N ALA A 332 19.76 -11.49 11.26
CA ALA A 332 21.06 -10.96 11.69
C ALA A 332 21.03 -9.43 11.86
N ALA A 333 20.38 -8.70 10.96
CA ALA A 333 20.36 -7.25 10.97
C ALA A 333 19.25 -6.65 11.89
N TYR A 334 18.06 -7.25 11.91
CA TYR A 334 16.87 -6.68 12.56
C TYR A 334 16.27 -7.56 13.65
N GLY A 335 16.73 -8.81 13.79
CA GLY A 335 16.28 -9.76 14.81
C GLY A 335 15.03 -10.55 14.42
N GLN A 336 14.86 -11.69 15.11
CA GLN A 336 13.80 -12.68 14.88
C GLN A 336 12.39 -12.09 14.94
N ARG A 337 12.16 -11.11 15.82
CA ARG A 337 10.84 -10.51 16.01
C ARG A 337 10.38 -9.75 14.75
N TRP A 338 11.28 -9.00 14.10
CA TRP A 338 10.97 -8.29 12.87
C TRP A 338 10.73 -9.24 11.70
N TYR A 339 11.54 -10.29 11.58
CA TYR A 339 11.32 -11.34 10.58
C TYR A 339 9.92 -11.92 10.71
N ARG A 340 9.54 -12.36 11.92
CA ARG A 340 8.24 -12.95 12.22
C ARG A 340 7.07 -11.99 12.00
N LEU A 341 7.20 -10.74 12.39
CA LEU A 341 6.17 -9.72 12.18
C LEU A 341 5.86 -9.56 10.69
N TRP A 342 6.91 -9.39 9.86
CA TRP A 342 6.74 -9.19 8.41
C TRP A 342 6.22 -10.45 7.73
N TYR A 343 6.68 -11.61 8.11
CA TYR A 343 6.20 -12.88 7.58
C TYR A 343 4.70 -13.10 7.88
N PHE A 344 4.25 -12.78 9.10
CA PHE A 344 2.82 -12.81 9.45
C PHE A 344 2.02 -11.79 8.65
N PHE A 345 2.51 -10.57 8.56
CA PHE A 345 1.90 -9.50 7.78
C PHE A 345 1.66 -9.92 6.32
N LEU A 346 2.69 -10.39 5.64
CA LEU A 346 2.62 -10.73 4.22
C LEU A 346 1.66 -11.90 3.96
N HIS A 347 1.64 -12.91 4.83
CA HIS A 347 0.68 -14.01 4.74
C HIS A 347 -0.76 -13.55 4.95
N TRP A 348 -1.01 -12.83 6.01
CA TRP A 348 -2.37 -12.41 6.35
C TRP A 348 -2.92 -11.39 5.35
N SER A 349 -2.10 -10.44 4.94
CA SER A 349 -2.52 -9.42 3.95
C SER A 349 -2.82 -10.01 2.58
N ALA A 350 -2.07 -11.02 2.12
CA ALA A 350 -2.40 -11.72 0.89
C ALA A 350 -3.79 -12.38 0.98
N LEU A 351 -4.11 -13.03 2.10
CA LEU A 351 -5.43 -13.63 2.33
C LEU A 351 -6.55 -12.57 2.41
N ILE A 352 -6.30 -11.47 3.11
CA ILE A 352 -7.25 -10.34 3.21
C ILE A 352 -7.55 -9.74 1.83
N GLY A 353 -6.54 -9.62 0.96
CA GLY A 353 -6.72 -9.23 -0.43
C GLY A 353 -7.51 -10.27 -1.24
N GLU A 354 -7.17 -11.56 -1.10
CA GLU A 354 -7.83 -12.65 -1.81
C GLU A 354 -9.33 -12.78 -1.49
N GLN A 355 -9.70 -12.58 -0.24
CA GLN A 355 -11.11 -12.58 0.17
C GLN A 355 -11.85 -11.25 -0.15
N GLY A 356 -11.15 -10.27 -0.73
CA GLY A 356 -11.70 -8.96 -1.10
C GLY A 356 -12.02 -8.05 0.08
N SER A 357 -11.41 -8.24 1.23
CA SER A 357 -11.54 -7.34 2.40
C SER A 357 -10.75 -6.06 2.21
N ALA A 358 -9.52 -6.16 1.73
CA ALA A 358 -8.78 -5.04 1.18
C ALA A 358 -8.86 -5.05 -0.34
N PHE A 359 -8.82 -3.87 -0.93
CA PHE A 359 -8.80 -3.69 -2.38
C PHE A 359 -7.74 -2.68 -2.76
N THR A 360 -7.31 -2.76 -4.01
CA THR A 360 -6.47 -1.73 -4.65
C THR A 360 -7.10 -1.37 -5.98
N TYR A 361 -7.30 -0.08 -6.20
CA TYR A 361 -7.80 0.44 -7.47
C TYR A 361 -6.83 1.45 -8.05
N GLN A 362 -6.88 1.59 -9.37
CA GLN A 362 -6.19 2.65 -10.09
C GLN A 362 -7.22 3.48 -10.85
N LEU A 363 -7.22 4.80 -10.63
CA LEU A 363 -8.07 5.77 -11.30
C LEU A 363 -7.28 6.54 -12.34
N ILE A 364 -7.93 6.84 -13.48
CA ILE A 364 -7.45 7.82 -14.45
C ILE A 364 -8.43 8.98 -14.46
N MET A 365 -7.90 10.19 -14.36
CA MET A 365 -8.68 11.42 -14.22
C MET A 365 -8.09 12.56 -15.02
N HIS A 366 -8.94 13.49 -15.39
CA HIS A 366 -8.55 14.81 -15.88
C HIS A 366 -9.35 15.90 -15.16
N LYS A 367 -8.96 17.15 -15.33
CA LYS A 367 -9.75 18.29 -14.82
C LYS A 367 -11.14 18.30 -15.46
N ASN A 368 -12.18 18.43 -14.65
CA ASN A 368 -13.53 18.57 -15.17
C ASN A 368 -13.75 19.99 -15.70
N ASN A 369 -13.20 20.27 -16.88
CA ASN A 369 -13.27 21.54 -17.60
C ASN A 369 -13.59 21.33 -19.08
N GLU A 370 -13.79 22.42 -19.82
CA GLU A 370 -14.12 22.38 -21.25
C GLU A 370 -12.91 22.20 -22.16
N SER A 371 -11.69 22.37 -21.65
CA SER A 371 -10.45 22.32 -22.42
C SER A 371 -10.00 20.90 -22.77
N PHE A 372 -10.51 19.88 -22.07
CA PHE A 372 -10.09 18.51 -22.27
C PHE A 372 -10.83 17.84 -23.45
N ASP A 373 -10.06 17.27 -24.39
CA ASP A 373 -10.63 16.51 -25.51
C ASP A 373 -11.09 15.10 -25.09
N ARG A 374 -12.35 15.03 -24.62
CA ARG A 374 -12.99 13.76 -24.20
C ARG A 374 -13.15 12.76 -25.36
N MET A 375 -13.31 13.28 -26.58
CA MET A 375 -13.52 12.42 -27.74
C MET A 375 -12.22 11.76 -28.17
N GLY A 376 -11.09 12.45 -28.09
CA GLY A 376 -9.77 11.90 -28.35
C GLY A 376 -9.42 10.69 -27.47
N LEU A 377 -9.92 10.61 -26.23
CA LEU A 377 -9.74 9.44 -25.36
C LEU A 377 -10.35 8.16 -25.93
N ARG A 378 -11.44 8.26 -26.70
CA ARG A 378 -12.20 7.10 -27.20
C ARG A 378 -11.68 6.52 -28.50
N PHE A 379 -11.10 7.38 -29.38
CA PHE A 379 -10.88 7.02 -30.77
C PHE A 379 -9.41 6.79 -31.16
N ASP A 380 -8.47 7.09 -30.26
CA ASP A 380 -7.04 6.82 -30.50
C ASP A 380 -6.66 5.32 -30.44
N GLY A 381 -7.63 4.41 -30.60
CA GLY A 381 -7.40 2.97 -30.65
C GLY A 381 -6.80 2.36 -29.36
N GLY A 382 -6.56 3.18 -28.38
CA GLY A 382 -6.05 2.78 -27.08
C GLY A 382 -7.20 2.32 -26.19
N HIS A 383 -7.49 1.04 -26.22
CA HIS A 383 -8.08 0.46 -25.03
C HIS A 383 -7.15 0.82 -23.86
N MET A 384 -7.64 1.58 -22.88
CA MET A 384 -6.99 1.72 -21.59
C MET A 384 -7.07 0.36 -20.88
N ARG A 385 -6.35 -0.62 -21.41
CA ARG A 385 -6.24 -1.98 -20.90
C ARG A 385 -4.84 -2.22 -20.35
#